data_14f788193641c58c6e0ab132b06fead2
#
_entry.id   14f788193641c58c6e0ab132b06fead2
#
_cell.length_a   1.000
_cell.length_b   1.000
_cell.length_c   1.000
_cell.angle_alpha   90.00
_cell.angle_beta   90.00
_cell.angle_gamma   90.00
#
_symmetry.space_group_name_H-M   'P 1'
#
loop_
_entity.id
_entity.type
_entity.pdbx_description
1 polymer ?
#
loop_
_entity_poly.entity_id
_entity_poly.type
_entity_poly.pdbx_seq_one_letter_code
_entity_poly.pdbx_strand_id
1 'polypeptide(L)'
;LEEGRVAARTRIERLDGLLDALDRPFEQLDHQVENEIVTLVINMVRQLIRREVKLDPGQIVGVVREALGILPISARNIRVVLHPEDAELVREAYTLGEHDQKWQIIEDPVIQRGGCRIHTDTSQVDATLDSRLSSLIAPLLAGERSRDGEEEDRADD
;
A
#
# COMPACT_ATOMS: atom_id res chain seq x y z
N LEU A 1 -60.34 12.98 -20.30
CA LEU A 1 -59.58 11.71 -20.23
C LEU A 1 -58.12 11.87 -20.70
N GLU A 2 -57.86 12.74 -21.69
CA GLU A 2 -56.52 12.99 -22.25
C GLU A 2 -55.63 13.82 -21.34
N GLU A 3 -56.18 14.88 -20.73
CA GLU A 3 -55.48 15.72 -19.75
C GLU A 3 -55.00 14.97 -18.52
N GLY A 4 -55.79 14.00 -18.05
CA GLY A 4 -55.39 13.16 -16.93
C GLY A 4 -54.22 12.20 -17.24
N ARG A 5 -54.14 11.73 -18.50
CA ARG A 5 -53.02 10.88 -18.97
C ARG A 5 -51.73 11.64 -19.13
N VAL A 6 -51.80 12.88 -19.64
CA VAL A 6 -50.61 13.77 -19.75
C VAL A 6 -50.09 14.12 -18.35
N ALA A 7 -50.97 14.50 -17.43
CA ALA A 7 -50.58 14.83 -16.06
C ALA A 7 -49.95 13.63 -15.31
N ALA A 8 -50.47 12.41 -15.59
CA ALA A 8 -49.90 11.18 -15.00
C ALA A 8 -48.48 10.87 -15.57
N ARG A 9 -48.32 11.05 -16.90
CA ARG A 9 -47.01 10.83 -17.55
C ARG A 9 -45.93 11.80 -17.03
N THR A 10 -46.24 13.07 -16.92
CA THR A 10 -45.30 14.06 -16.39
C THR A 10 -44.92 13.79 -14.93
N ARG A 11 -45.85 13.22 -14.13
CA ARG A 11 -45.53 12.80 -12.76
C ARG A 11 -44.61 11.60 -12.71
N ILE A 12 -44.81 10.61 -13.59
CA ILE A 12 -43.96 9.43 -13.69
C ILE A 12 -42.55 9.85 -14.12
N GLU A 13 -42.40 10.63 -15.18
CA GLU A 13 -41.11 11.15 -15.65
C GLU A 13 -40.38 11.94 -14.57
N ARG A 14 -41.10 12.67 -13.73
CA ARG A 14 -40.53 13.41 -12.61
C ARG A 14 -40.13 12.50 -11.46
N LEU A 15 -40.83 11.40 -11.25
CA LEU A 15 -40.50 10.39 -10.24
C LEU A 15 -39.26 9.58 -10.67
N ASP A 16 -39.19 9.18 -11.93
CA ASP A 16 -38.03 8.50 -12.51
C ASP A 16 -36.79 9.39 -12.42
N GLY A 17 -36.89 10.66 -12.77
CA GLY A 17 -35.78 11.60 -12.63
C GLY A 17 -35.33 11.86 -11.17
N LEU A 18 -36.21 11.72 -10.19
CA LEU A 18 -35.87 11.80 -8.76
C LEU A 18 -35.21 10.51 -8.28
N LEU A 19 -35.63 9.33 -8.78
CA LEU A 19 -34.98 8.06 -8.46
C LEU A 19 -33.56 8.01 -9.03
N ASP A 20 -33.37 8.36 -10.29
CA ASP A 20 -32.05 8.45 -10.92
C ASP A 20 -31.12 9.46 -10.20
N ALA A 21 -31.69 10.54 -9.68
CA ALA A 21 -30.91 11.55 -8.93
C ALA A 21 -30.51 11.04 -7.52
N LEU A 22 -31.19 10.02 -7.00
CA LEU A 22 -30.87 9.38 -5.71
C LEU A 22 -29.84 8.26 -5.86
N ASP A 23 -29.82 7.56 -6.98
CA ASP A 23 -28.91 6.44 -7.21
C ASP A 23 -27.44 6.89 -7.18
N ARG A 24 -27.09 7.99 -7.84
CA ARG A 24 -25.74 8.54 -7.87
C ARG A 24 -25.14 8.84 -6.49
N PRO A 25 -25.84 9.54 -5.56
CA PRO A 25 -25.28 9.79 -4.24
C PRO A 25 -25.13 8.50 -3.40
N PHE A 26 -25.94 7.47 -3.60
CA PHE A 26 -25.79 6.19 -2.92
C PHE A 26 -24.55 5.43 -3.40
N GLU A 27 -24.30 5.34 -4.70
CA GLU A 27 -23.08 4.76 -5.26
C GLU A 27 -21.82 5.49 -4.79
N GLN A 28 -21.85 6.83 -4.75
CA GLN A 28 -20.74 7.64 -4.24
C GLN A 28 -20.50 7.40 -2.74
N LEU A 29 -21.56 7.22 -1.95
CA LEU A 29 -21.45 6.96 -0.53
C LEU A 29 -20.84 5.57 -0.27
N ASP A 30 -21.23 4.56 -1.02
CA ASP A 30 -20.68 3.20 -0.91
C ASP A 30 -19.18 3.19 -1.19
N HIS A 31 -18.73 3.81 -2.27
CA HIS A 31 -17.30 3.94 -2.59
C HIS A 31 -16.54 4.76 -1.54
N GLN A 32 -17.15 5.77 -0.95
CA GLN A 32 -16.52 6.55 0.11
C GLN A 32 -16.33 5.70 1.38
N VAL A 33 -17.35 4.95 1.77
CA VAL A 33 -17.30 4.05 2.94
C VAL A 33 -16.25 2.95 2.74
N GLU A 34 -16.19 2.33 1.56
CA GLU A 34 -15.17 1.34 1.21
C GLU A 34 -13.75 1.91 1.34
N ASN A 35 -13.49 3.10 0.79
CA ASN A 35 -12.20 3.76 0.89
C ASN A 35 -11.81 4.11 2.34
N GLU A 36 -12.78 4.53 3.15
CA GLU A 36 -12.57 4.82 4.57
C GLU A 36 -12.24 3.54 5.36
N ILE A 37 -12.93 2.44 5.09
CA ILE A 37 -12.65 1.13 5.70
C ILE A 37 -11.24 0.66 5.33
N VAL A 38 -10.86 0.71 4.05
CA VAL A 38 -9.51 0.34 3.58
C VAL A 38 -8.46 1.20 4.29
N THR A 39 -8.67 2.50 4.37
CA THR A 39 -7.76 3.41 5.05
C THR A 39 -7.61 3.05 6.53
N LEU A 40 -8.71 2.74 7.20
CA LEU A 40 -8.71 2.33 8.60
C LEU A 40 -7.93 1.02 8.79
N VAL A 41 -8.16 0.02 7.95
CA VAL A 41 -7.45 -1.26 7.98
C VAL A 41 -5.95 -1.05 7.79
N ILE A 42 -5.54 -0.25 6.80
CA ILE A 42 -4.12 0.07 6.57
C ILE A 42 -3.49 0.72 7.81
N ASN A 43 -4.18 1.65 8.45
CA ASN A 43 -3.68 2.29 9.66
C ASN A 43 -3.55 1.32 10.84
N MET A 44 -4.51 0.41 11.00
CA MET A 44 -4.42 -0.65 12.02
C MET A 44 -3.25 -1.60 11.76
N VAL A 45 -3.06 -2.04 10.52
CA VAL A 45 -1.93 -2.90 10.12
C VAL A 45 -0.60 -2.19 10.38
N ARG A 46 -0.47 -0.91 10.01
CA ARG A 46 0.74 -0.11 10.32
C ARG A 46 1.03 -0.08 11.82
N GLN A 47 0.01 0.09 12.63
CA GLN A 47 0.17 0.13 14.09
C GLN A 47 0.61 -1.21 14.67
N LEU A 48 0.06 -2.32 14.16
CA LEU A 48 0.47 -3.68 14.52
C LEU A 48 1.92 -3.95 14.15
N ILE A 49 2.31 -3.62 12.92
CA ILE A 49 3.69 -3.84 12.45
C ILE A 49 4.69 -2.99 13.27
N ARG A 50 4.37 -1.74 13.57
CA ARG A 50 5.22 -0.90 14.45
C ARG A 50 5.42 -1.51 15.83
N ARG A 51 4.41 -2.19 16.36
CA ARG A 51 4.51 -2.91 17.62
C ARG A 51 5.40 -4.14 17.47
N GLU A 52 5.23 -4.92 16.40
CA GLU A 52 6.01 -6.12 16.13
C GLU A 52 7.50 -5.81 15.95
N VAL A 53 7.84 -4.79 15.18
CA VAL A 53 9.23 -4.30 15.01
C VAL A 53 9.89 -3.95 16.35
N LYS A 54 9.13 -3.44 17.31
CA LYS A 54 9.65 -3.17 18.66
C LYS A 54 9.88 -4.45 19.48
N LEU A 55 9.07 -5.49 19.25
CA LEU A 55 9.15 -6.77 19.96
C LEU A 55 10.27 -7.66 19.41
N ASP A 56 10.50 -7.62 18.11
CA ASP A 56 11.56 -8.38 17.43
C ASP A 56 12.40 -7.46 16.52
N PRO A 57 13.31 -6.68 17.11
CA PRO A 57 14.15 -5.76 16.34
C PRO A 57 15.15 -6.47 15.41
N GLY A 58 15.42 -7.75 15.59
CA GLY A 58 16.32 -8.53 14.73
C GLY A 58 15.83 -8.75 13.30
N GLN A 59 14.54 -8.56 13.05
CA GLN A 59 13.94 -8.69 11.72
C GLN A 59 14.57 -7.76 10.68
N ILE A 60 15.09 -6.60 11.08
CA ILE A 60 15.74 -5.64 10.17
C ILE A 60 16.91 -6.26 9.41
N VAL A 61 17.64 -7.19 10.01
CA VAL A 61 18.76 -7.89 9.34
C VAL A 61 18.26 -8.70 8.16
N GLY A 62 17.12 -9.37 8.31
CA GLY A 62 16.44 -10.06 7.21
C GLY A 62 15.99 -9.14 6.09
N VAL A 63 15.40 -7.99 6.45
CA VAL A 63 14.95 -6.96 5.49
C VAL A 63 16.11 -6.40 4.68
N VAL A 64 17.22 -6.08 5.32
CA VAL A 64 18.45 -5.60 4.64
C VAL A 64 19.00 -6.66 3.70
N ARG A 65 19.04 -7.92 4.14
CA ARG A 65 19.51 -9.05 3.29
C ARG A 65 18.64 -9.24 2.06
N GLU A 66 17.33 -9.21 2.22
CA GLU A 66 16.37 -9.31 1.12
C GLU A 66 16.55 -8.15 0.13
N ALA A 67 16.62 -6.92 0.63
CA ALA A 67 16.78 -5.73 -0.19
C ALA A 67 18.13 -5.68 -0.93
N LEU A 68 19.21 -6.14 -0.32
CA LEU A 68 20.52 -6.30 -0.98
C LEU A 68 20.48 -7.39 -2.05
N GLY A 69 19.70 -8.44 -1.84
CA GLY A 69 19.54 -9.55 -2.80
C GLY A 69 18.85 -9.16 -4.11
N ILE A 70 18.09 -8.06 -4.11
CA ILE A 70 17.43 -7.52 -5.32
C ILE A 70 18.42 -6.77 -6.24
N LEU A 71 19.55 -6.31 -5.66
CA LEU A 71 20.53 -5.54 -6.42
C LEU A 71 21.25 -6.39 -7.48
N PRO A 72 21.53 -5.80 -8.67
CA PRO A 72 22.34 -6.48 -9.67
C PRO A 72 23.78 -6.65 -9.17
N ILE A 73 24.46 -7.70 -9.65
CA ILE A 73 25.87 -8.02 -9.28
C ILE A 73 26.82 -6.86 -9.62
N SER A 74 26.45 -6.03 -10.59
CA SER A 74 27.21 -4.85 -11.02
C SER A 74 27.02 -3.63 -10.13
N ALA A 75 26.17 -3.68 -9.12
CA ALA A 75 25.91 -2.55 -8.24
C ALA A 75 27.19 -2.10 -7.51
N ARG A 76 27.43 -0.79 -7.52
CA ARG A 76 28.61 -0.16 -6.90
C ARG A 76 28.16 0.94 -5.94
N ASN A 77 29.03 1.28 -4.99
CA ASN A 77 28.79 2.32 -3.99
C ASN A 77 27.46 2.13 -3.25
N ILE A 78 27.24 0.90 -2.81
CA ILE A 78 26.00 0.51 -2.13
C ILE A 78 25.96 1.18 -0.75
N ARG A 79 24.91 1.97 -0.51
CA ARG A 79 24.63 2.66 0.75
C ARG A 79 23.29 2.21 1.28
N VAL A 80 23.29 1.64 2.47
CA VAL A 80 22.09 1.18 3.17
C VAL A 80 21.72 2.22 4.22
N VAL A 81 20.60 2.90 4.02
CA VAL A 81 20.11 3.96 4.92
C VAL A 81 19.11 3.33 5.88
N LEU A 82 19.34 3.49 7.17
CA LEU A 82 18.61 2.85 8.27
C LEU A 82 18.34 3.86 9.40
N HIS A 83 17.33 3.56 10.20
CA HIS A 83 17.19 4.21 11.50
C HIS A 83 18.42 3.91 12.37
N PRO A 84 18.92 4.87 13.20
CA PRO A 84 20.13 4.66 14.01
C PRO A 84 20.11 3.39 14.88
N GLU A 85 18.99 3.11 15.58
CA GLU A 85 18.85 1.91 16.41
C GLU A 85 18.92 0.61 15.60
N ASP A 86 18.38 0.61 14.37
CA ASP A 86 18.43 -0.55 13.48
C ASP A 86 19.82 -0.70 12.83
N ALA A 87 20.50 0.41 12.59
CA ALA A 87 21.88 0.42 12.09
C ALA A 87 22.85 -0.27 13.06
N GLU A 88 22.68 -0.08 14.36
CA GLU A 88 23.48 -0.76 15.39
C GLU A 88 23.29 -2.29 15.31
N LEU A 89 22.03 -2.75 15.23
CA LEU A 89 21.70 -4.18 15.14
C LEU A 89 22.26 -4.82 13.86
N VAL A 90 22.17 -4.12 12.74
CA VAL A 90 22.71 -4.60 11.47
C VAL A 90 24.23 -4.66 11.50
N ARG A 91 24.92 -3.65 12.06
CA ARG A 91 26.39 -3.68 12.26
C ARG A 91 26.81 -4.88 13.10
N GLU A 92 26.15 -5.10 14.24
CA GLU A 92 26.45 -6.21 15.12
C GLU A 92 26.29 -7.54 14.41
N ALA A 93 25.17 -7.76 13.72
CA ALA A 93 24.90 -9.00 12.99
C ALA A 93 25.89 -9.28 11.87
N TYR A 94 26.35 -8.25 11.16
CA TYR A 94 27.32 -8.40 10.06
C TYR A 94 28.77 -8.44 10.55
N THR A 95 29.09 -7.87 11.71
CA THR A 95 30.42 -8.02 12.35
C THR A 95 30.64 -9.44 12.84
N LEU A 96 29.60 -10.11 13.32
CA LEU A 96 29.65 -11.51 13.77
C LEU A 96 29.69 -12.52 12.62
N GLY A 97 29.31 -12.09 11.39
CA GLY A 97 29.37 -12.91 10.18
C GLY A 97 30.65 -12.62 9.39
N GLU A 98 31.33 -13.67 8.90
CA GLU A 98 32.51 -13.55 8.01
C GLU A 98 32.08 -13.05 6.59
N HIS A 99 31.38 -11.91 6.54
CA HIS A 99 30.93 -11.35 5.25
C HIS A 99 31.79 -10.16 4.86
N ASP A 100 32.37 -10.26 3.68
CA ASP A 100 33.10 -9.15 3.03
C ASP A 100 32.08 -8.03 2.68
N GLN A 101 31.92 -7.09 3.60
CA GLN A 101 30.89 -6.05 3.53
C GLN A 101 31.28 -5.01 2.48
N LYS A 102 30.68 -5.15 1.27
CA LYS A 102 30.88 -4.23 0.12
C LYS A 102 29.96 -3.03 0.11
N TRP A 103 29.31 -2.72 1.24
CA TRP A 103 28.33 -1.65 1.36
C TRP A 103 28.50 -0.86 2.65
N GLN A 104 27.98 0.35 2.67
CA GLN A 104 28.10 1.27 3.80
C GLN A 104 26.73 1.49 4.47
N ILE A 105 26.73 1.56 5.80
CA ILE A 105 25.54 1.94 6.58
C ILE A 105 25.53 3.45 6.75
N ILE A 106 24.39 4.07 6.43
CA ILE A 106 24.10 5.48 6.69
C ILE A 106 22.94 5.54 7.67
N GLU A 107 23.08 6.32 8.72
CA GLU A 107 22.02 6.51 9.70
C GLU A 107 21.15 7.70 9.30
N ASP A 108 19.83 7.49 9.30
CA ASP A 108 18.85 8.52 9.05
C ASP A 108 17.65 8.35 10.02
N PRO A 109 17.48 9.25 11.00
CA PRO A 109 16.40 9.15 11.97
C PRO A 109 15.00 9.40 11.36
N VAL A 110 14.91 9.86 10.12
CA VAL A 110 13.64 10.05 9.39
C VAL A 110 13.06 8.70 8.93
N ILE A 111 13.93 7.72 8.67
CA ILE A 111 13.48 6.37 8.30
C ILE A 111 12.86 5.69 9.53
N GLN A 112 11.66 5.15 9.36
CA GLN A 112 11.00 4.40 10.42
C GLN A 112 11.72 3.06 10.66
N ARG A 113 11.76 2.64 11.92
CA ARG A 113 12.35 1.35 12.31
C ARG A 113 11.68 0.19 11.59
N GLY A 114 12.46 -0.86 11.31
CA GLY A 114 12.01 -2.07 10.60
C GLY A 114 12.02 -1.96 9.09
N GLY A 115 12.51 -0.86 8.52
CA GLY A 115 12.69 -0.67 7.09
C GLY A 115 14.05 -0.08 6.75
N CYS A 116 14.44 -0.19 5.47
CA CYS A 116 15.65 0.41 4.95
C CYS A 116 15.44 1.00 3.56
N ARG A 117 16.38 1.84 3.15
CA ARG A 117 16.48 2.33 1.77
C ARG A 117 17.89 2.10 1.27
N ILE A 118 18.03 1.57 0.08
CA ILE A 118 19.34 1.29 -0.50
C ILE A 118 19.56 2.18 -1.70
N HIS A 119 20.69 2.86 -1.72
CA HIS A 119 21.14 3.67 -2.84
C HIS A 119 22.39 3.07 -3.44
N THR A 120 22.44 3.04 -4.76
CA THR A 120 23.63 2.71 -5.54
C THR A 120 23.91 3.84 -6.53
N ASP A 121 24.96 3.73 -7.32
CA ASP A 121 25.25 4.75 -8.36
C ASP A 121 24.16 4.83 -9.44
N THR A 122 23.42 3.73 -9.68
CA THR A 122 22.50 3.60 -10.83
C THR A 122 21.06 3.30 -10.42
N SER A 123 20.82 2.92 -9.16
CA SER A 123 19.49 2.48 -8.71
C SER A 123 19.21 2.80 -7.25
N GLN A 124 17.94 2.78 -6.90
CA GLN A 124 17.47 2.92 -5.53
C GLN A 124 16.44 1.83 -5.25
N VAL A 125 16.56 1.18 -4.10
CA VAL A 125 15.58 0.22 -3.58
C VAL A 125 14.96 0.81 -2.33
N ASP A 126 13.64 0.96 -2.31
CA ASP A 126 12.88 1.39 -1.15
C ASP A 126 12.24 0.17 -0.47
N ALA A 127 12.86 -0.29 0.60
CA ALA A 127 12.38 -1.36 1.47
C ALA A 127 11.88 -0.82 2.81
N THR A 128 11.38 0.43 2.83
CA THR A 128 10.71 0.99 4.00
C THR A 128 9.43 0.21 4.31
N LEU A 129 8.99 0.29 5.54
CA LEU A 129 7.79 -0.39 5.99
C LEU A 129 6.55 0.01 5.17
N ASP A 130 6.42 1.30 4.87
CA ASP A 130 5.31 1.83 4.07
C ASP A 130 5.35 1.34 2.62
N SER A 131 6.52 1.27 2.00
CA SER A 131 6.70 0.76 0.63
C SER A 131 6.36 -0.73 0.55
N ARG A 132 6.85 -1.53 1.49
CA ARG A 132 6.56 -2.97 1.57
C ARG A 132 5.07 -3.25 1.82
N LEU A 133 4.43 -2.50 2.70
CA LEU A 133 3.00 -2.61 2.96
C LEU A 133 2.19 -2.24 1.71
N SER A 134 2.55 -1.15 1.05
CA SER A 134 1.87 -0.71 -0.18
C SER A 134 1.98 -1.75 -1.30
N SER A 135 3.13 -2.39 -1.48
CA SER A 135 3.30 -3.44 -2.48
C SER A 135 2.51 -4.72 -2.19
N LEU A 136 2.21 -5.02 -0.93
CA LEU A 136 1.34 -6.13 -0.54
C LEU A 136 -0.15 -5.80 -0.74
N ILE A 137 -0.55 -4.55 -0.51
CA ILE A 137 -1.96 -4.13 -0.58
C ILE A 137 -2.40 -3.85 -2.02
N ALA A 138 -1.53 -3.26 -2.85
CA ALA A 138 -1.86 -2.88 -4.21
C ALA A 138 -2.47 -4.00 -5.08
N PRO A 139 -1.95 -5.25 -5.07
CA PRO A 139 -2.53 -6.35 -5.82
C PRO A 139 -3.92 -6.78 -5.29
N LEU A 140 -4.15 -6.67 -3.97
CA LEU A 140 -5.42 -7.03 -3.36
C LEU A 140 -6.53 -6.05 -3.80
N LEU A 141 -6.24 -4.76 -3.80
CA LEU A 141 -7.18 -3.72 -4.26
C LEU A 141 -7.39 -3.73 -5.79
N ALA A 142 -6.39 -4.15 -6.56
CA ALA A 142 -6.52 -4.28 -8.01
C ALA A 142 -7.39 -5.49 -8.42
N GLY A 143 -7.34 -6.58 -7.65
CA GLY A 143 -8.12 -7.79 -7.90
C GLY A 143 -9.63 -7.62 -7.70
N GLU A 144 -10.05 -6.75 -6.79
CA GLU A 144 -11.45 -6.43 -6.55
C GLU A 144 -12.05 -5.63 -7.71
N ARG A 145 -11.36 -4.62 -8.21
CA ARG A 145 -11.84 -3.82 -9.38
C ARG A 145 -12.04 -4.63 -10.66
N SER A 146 -11.30 -5.73 -10.82
CA SER A 146 -11.46 -6.59 -11.99
C SER A 146 -12.67 -7.52 -11.88
N ARG A 147 -13.13 -7.82 -10.68
CA ARG A 147 -14.35 -8.65 -10.45
C ARG A 147 -15.63 -7.84 -10.63
N ASP A 148 -15.63 -6.59 -10.18
CA ASP A 148 -16.79 -5.70 -10.32
C ASP A 148 -17.08 -5.40 -11.81
N GLY A 149 -16.02 -5.22 -12.63
CA GLY A 149 -16.17 -5.01 -14.08
C GLY A 149 -16.67 -6.24 -14.86
N GLU A 150 -16.45 -7.47 -14.36
CA GLU A 150 -16.94 -8.69 -15.00
C GLU A 150 -18.39 -9.04 -14.60
N GLU A 151 -18.87 -8.54 -13.48
CA GLU A 151 -20.26 -8.72 -13.04
C GLU A 151 -21.22 -7.73 -13.74
N GLU A 152 -20.79 -6.48 -14.01
CA GLU A 152 -21.56 -5.51 -14.77
C GLU A 152 -21.77 -5.95 -16.24
N ASP A 153 -20.75 -6.52 -16.89
CA ASP A 153 -20.85 -6.99 -18.29
C ASP A 153 -21.73 -8.25 -18.44
N ARG A 154 -22.02 -8.96 -17.34
CA ARG A 154 -22.93 -10.14 -17.33
C ARG A 154 -24.38 -9.80 -17.02
N ALA A 155 -24.65 -8.62 -16.52
CA ALA A 155 -26.04 -8.20 -16.21
C ALA A 155 -26.75 -7.57 -17.42
N ASP A 156 -26.00 -7.22 -18.48
CA ASP A 156 -26.52 -6.56 -19.69
C ASP A 156 -26.76 -7.52 -20.89
N ASP A 157 -26.60 -8.85 -20.73
CA ASP A 157 -26.83 -9.86 -21.75
C ASP A 157 -28.03 -10.76 -21.33
#